data_0505d819be95a62212a8783ba9267bcd
#
_entry.id   0505d819be95a62212a8783ba9267bcd
#
_cell.length_a   1.000
_cell.length_b   1.000
_cell.length_c   1.000
_cell.angle_alpha   90.00
_cell.angle_beta   90.00
_cell.angle_gamma   90.00
#
_symmetry.space_group_name_H-M   'P 1'
#
loop_
_entity.id
_entity.type
_entity.pdbx_description
1 polymer ?
#
loop_
_entity_poly.entity_id
_entity_poly.type
_entity_poly.pdbx_seq_one_letter_code
_entity_poly.pdbx_strand_id
1 'polypeptide(L)'
;MKSTSKESYNWAAGSYIDLFIVSAVTQIFFAIGLYWTFASDTSWVNEAPVLQSNIRILAIGTLPVLGWVMALVIGIGFDRFPLDYKSAPFDPSLISTIAALNIGGQILIIVGILTSQIESLESLAQMGATLLGAQVILLGPISWRLYKSRSPEDNVNVRMWGIGSMLALPVVGVITILSWILVHNDWFYILFWTVILDGFWLMVTFALILAHFQDRLGWKLMGPEENGRAFAIFVFLVIIHIILEFLHQSGDITDSYVKASISAPILWIFFVSRPDRIWKNVLAGEKCSSQILSAHSWLLATAAIGIYEAIYIEEAIGMFYTRLMLIFGVVVQTVWGSSVYLHEDHNHIEIENRKSRLISVIMIFIMMAGIIYLALNAGGHVTIFNPEIVATIAVVALFIAASDFFIWLVSDAIFNHDNWHRIPMYYTNMHKDSVTDDDYFPNESE
;
A
#
# COMPACT_ATOMS: atom_id res chain seq x y z
N MET A 1 14.70 -33.10 22.87
CA MET A 1 14.51 -31.66 23.00
C MET A 1 15.07 -30.78 21.85
N LYS A 2 15.92 -31.34 20.98
CA LYS A 2 16.44 -30.59 19.81
C LYS A 2 15.47 -30.53 18.60
N SER A 3 14.40 -31.32 18.58
CA SER A 3 13.47 -31.38 17.43
C SER A 3 12.42 -30.25 17.47
N THR A 4 11.93 -29.89 18.62
CA THR A 4 10.87 -28.87 18.75
C THR A 4 11.35 -27.45 18.40
N SER A 5 12.62 -27.14 18.64
CA SER A 5 13.18 -25.85 18.25
C SER A 5 13.36 -25.69 16.74
N LYS A 6 13.61 -26.82 16.04
CA LYS A 6 13.85 -26.81 14.60
C LYS A 6 12.54 -26.76 13.80
N GLU A 7 11.47 -27.36 14.34
CA GLU A 7 10.14 -27.33 13.69
C GLU A 7 9.48 -25.93 13.82
N SER A 8 9.54 -25.32 14.99
CA SER A 8 9.04 -23.94 15.17
C SER A 8 9.82 -22.92 14.32
N TYR A 9 11.11 -23.16 14.16
CA TYR A 9 12.01 -22.38 13.32
C TYR A 9 11.62 -22.44 11.85
N ASN A 10 11.54 -23.65 11.30
CA ASN A 10 11.18 -23.85 9.88
C ASN A 10 9.79 -23.31 9.55
N TRP A 11 8.92 -23.33 10.56
CA TRP A 11 7.55 -22.88 10.35
C TRP A 11 7.44 -21.36 10.24
N ALA A 12 8.06 -20.59 11.13
CA ALA A 12 8.02 -19.13 11.06
C ALA A 12 8.63 -18.61 9.75
N ALA A 13 9.77 -19.18 9.32
CA ALA A 13 10.38 -18.87 8.03
C ALA A 13 9.46 -19.22 6.85
N GLY A 14 8.85 -20.42 6.87
CA GLY A 14 7.92 -20.88 5.83
C GLY A 14 6.75 -19.92 5.67
N SER A 15 6.09 -19.54 6.73
CA SER A 15 4.91 -18.65 6.66
C SER A 15 5.22 -17.25 6.14
N TYR A 16 6.39 -16.72 6.48
CA TYR A 16 6.83 -15.43 5.95
C TYR A 16 7.10 -15.53 4.43
N ILE A 17 7.87 -16.54 4.01
CA ILE A 17 8.17 -16.79 2.59
C ILE A 17 6.88 -17.06 1.83
N ASP A 18 5.99 -17.91 2.34
CA ASP A 18 4.73 -18.23 1.72
C ASP A 18 3.88 -16.99 1.48
N LEU A 19 3.78 -16.08 2.45
CA LEU A 19 3.02 -14.86 2.31
C LEU A 19 3.62 -13.94 1.23
N PHE A 20 4.96 -13.86 1.15
CA PHE A 20 5.64 -13.08 0.11
C PHE A 20 5.47 -13.70 -1.28
N ILE A 21 5.63 -15.00 -1.43
CA ILE A 21 5.45 -15.72 -2.71
C ILE A 21 4.01 -15.55 -3.19
N VAL A 22 3.05 -15.71 -2.30
CA VAL A 22 1.65 -15.56 -2.62
C VAL A 22 1.33 -14.13 -3.05
N SER A 23 1.80 -13.15 -2.31
CA SER A 23 1.66 -11.75 -2.70
C SER A 23 2.27 -11.50 -4.08
N ALA A 24 3.44 -12.02 -4.34
CA ALA A 24 4.15 -11.85 -5.60
C ALA A 24 3.42 -12.53 -6.79
N VAL A 25 2.87 -13.72 -6.61
CA VAL A 25 2.07 -14.40 -7.66
C VAL A 25 0.78 -13.64 -7.94
N THR A 26 0.09 -13.17 -6.91
CA THR A 26 -1.16 -12.40 -7.09
C THR A 26 -0.94 -11.08 -7.82
N GLN A 27 0.25 -10.47 -7.76
CA GLN A 27 0.60 -9.28 -8.54
C GLN A 27 0.51 -9.51 -10.05
N ILE A 28 0.93 -10.68 -10.52
CA ILE A 28 0.87 -11.04 -11.94
C ILE A 28 -0.60 -11.16 -12.39
N PHE A 29 -1.42 -11.84 -11.60
CA PHE A 29 -2.86 -11.96 -11.88
C PHE A 29 -3.55 -10.60 -11.82
N PHE A 30 -3.16 -9.76 -10.88
CA PHE A 30 -3.63 -8.39 -10.79
C PHE A 30 -3.27 -7.58 -12.04
N ALA A 31 -2.03 -7.64 -12.51
CA ALA A 31 -1.61 -6.94 -13.72
C ALA A 31 -2.38 -7.43 -14.96
N ILE A 32 -2.63 -8.73 -15.07
CA ILE A 32 -3.47 -9.31 -16.13
C ILE A 32 -4.92 -8.84 -16.02
N GLY A 33 -5.50 -8.82 -14.83
CA GLY A 33 -6.85 -8.32 -14.58
C GLY A 33 -6.99 -6.83 -14.93
N LEU A 34 -6.01 -6.02 -14.56
CA LEU A 34 -5.94 -4.61 -14.97
C LEU A 34 -5.81 -4.46 -16.49
N TYR A 35 -4.94 -5.24 -17.13
CA TYR A 35 -4.82 -5.23 -18.58
C TYR A 35 -6.18 -5.48 -19.25
N TRP A 36 -6.90 -6.50 -18.79
CA TRP A 36 -8.23 -6.79 -19.31
C TRP A 36 -9.19 -5.63 -19.11
N THR A 37 -9.18 -5.02 -17.93
CA THR A 37 -10.07 -3.91 -17.60
C THR A 37 -9.77 -2.65 -18.43
N PHE A 38 -8.49 -2.32 -18.65
CA PHE A 38 -8.08 -1.13 -19.39
C PHE A 38 -8.10 -1.32 -20.91
N ALA A 39 -7.72 -2.49 -21.42
CA ALA A 39 -7.56 -2.71 -22.85
C ALA A 39 -8.85 -3.19 -23.56
N SER A 40 -9.77 -3.83 -22.83
CA SER A 40 -11.00 -4.37 -23.43
C SER A 40 -12.07 -3.33 -23.64
N ASP A 41 -12.10 -2.25 -22.87
CA ASP A 41 -13.11 -1.21 -22.93
C ASP A 41 -12.62 0.05 -22.22
N THR A 42 -12.21 1.06 -22.97
CA THR A 42 -11.79 2.36 -22.42
C THR A 42 -12.96 3.36 -22.38
N SER A 43 -14.13 3.01 -22.90
CA SER A 43 -15.31 3.87 -22.88
C SER A 43 -15.76 4.21 -21.46
N TRP A 44 -15.54 3.30 -20.51
CA TRP A 44 -15.87 3.53 -19.10
C TRP A 44 -15.04 4.65 -18.42
N VAL A 45 -13.92 5.06 -19.02
CA VAL A 45 -13.12 6.20 -18.55
C VAL A 45 -13.83 7.52 -18.90
N ASN A 46 -14.59 7.54 -19.98
CA ASN A 46 -15.20 8.73 -20.54
C ASN A 46 -16.73 8.76 -20.40
N GLU A 47 -17.37 7.66 -20.04
CA GLU A 47 -18.83 7.57 -19.87
C GLU A 47 -19.21 7.62 -18.39
N ALA A 48 -20.34 8.25 -18.10
CA ALA A 48 -20.92 8.28 -16.76
C ALA A 48 -21.06 6.84 -16.20
N PRO A 49 -20.71 6.59 -14.95
CA PRO A 49 -20.57 5.24 -14.42
C PRO A 49 -21.89 4.48 -14.45
N VAL A 50 -22.00 3.56 -15.38
CA VAL A 50 -22.95 2.47 -15.29
C VAL A 50 -22.44 1.54 -14.17
N LEU A 51 -23.33 0.83 -13.49
CA LEU A 51 -23.06 -0.06 -12.36
C LEU A 51 -21.84 -0.98 -12.53
N GLN A 52 -21.63 -1.53 -13.72
CA GLN A 52 -20.45 -2.33 -14.06
C GLN A 52 -19.14 -1.54 -13.97
N SER A 53 -19.18 -0.23 -14.19
CA SER A 53 -18.03 0.66 -14.05
C SER A 53 -17.62 0.79 -12.59
N ASN A 54 -18.56 0.90 -11.65
CA ASN A 54 -18.26 1.03 -10.22
C ASN A 54 -17.54 -0.20 -9.67
N ILE A 55 -17.93 -1.40 -10.08
CA ILE A 55 -17.27 -2.64 -9.67
C ILE A 55 -15.84 -2.70 -10.22
N ARG A 56 -15.64 -2.36 -11.49
CA ARG A 56 -14.30 -2.33 -12.10
C ARG A 56 -13.40 -1.29 -11.43
N ILE A 57 -13.93 -0.09 -11.18
CA ILE A 57 -13.18 0.97 -10.51
C ILE A 57 -12.85 0.58 -9.06
N LEU A 58 -13.78 0.00 -8.32
CA LEU A 58 -13.50 -0.54 -6.97
C LEU A 58 -12.44 -1.63 -7.00
N ALA A 59 -12.46 -2.50 -8.01
CA ALA A 59 -11.48 -3.56 -8.14
C ALA A 59 -10.07 -3.01 -8.42
N ILE A 60 -9.95 -1.97 -9.26
CA ILE A 60 -8.68 -1.29 -9.52
C ILE A 60 -8.10 -0.69 -8.24
N GLY A 61 -8.93 -0.23 -7.31
CA GLY A 61 -8.48 0.22 -6.00
C GLY A 61 -8.19 -0.94 -5.04
N THR A 62 -9.13 -1.87 -4.93
CA THR A 62 -9.09 -2.93 -3.91
C THR A 62 -7.95 -3.92 -4.13
N LEU A 63 -7.75 -4.40 -5.35
CA LEU A 63 -6.73 -5.41 -5.66
C LEU A 63 -5.30 -4.94 -5.31
N PRO A 64 -4.83 -3.75 -5.74
CA PRO A 64 -3.48 -3.33 -5.37
C PRO A 64 -3.36 -3.03 -3.88
N VAL A 65 -4.27 -2.26 -3.30
CA VAL A 65 -4.05 -1.72 -1.96
C VAL A 65 -4.42 -2.70 -0.84
N LEU A 66 -5.46 -3.51 -0.98
CA LEU A 66 -5.90 -4.46 0.04
C LEU A 66 -5.49 -5.90 -0.26
N GLY A 67 -5.30 -6.24 -1.51
CA GLY A 67 -4.77 -7.53 -1.92
C GLY A 67 -3.25 -7.57 -1.79
N TRP A 68 -2.61 -7.13 -2.81
CA TRP A 68 -1.18 -7.24 -3.02
C TRP A 68 -0.31 -6.42 -2.04
N VAL A 69 -0.52 -5.10 -1.97
CA VAL A 69 0.31 -4.22 -1.11
C VAL A 69 0.09 -4.55 0.37
N MET A 70 -1.16 -4.81 0.74
CA MET A 70 -1.49 -5.22 2.11
C MET A 70 -0.81 -6.54 2.48
N ALA A 71 -0.76 -7.53 1.58
CA ALA A 71 -0.08 -8.79 1.84
C ALA A 71 1.41 -8.59 2.14
N LEU A 72 2.09 -7.70 1.41
CA LEU A 72 3.49 -7.35 1.69
C LEU A 72 3.64 -6.68 3.05
N VAL A 73 2.79 -5.70 3.37
CA VAL A 73 2.82 -5.00 4.65
C VAL A 73 2.55 -5.96 5.81
N ILE A 74 1.60 -6.88 5.65
CA ILE A 74 1.29 -7.89 6.66
C ILE A 74 2.46 -8.87 6.83
N GLY A 75 3.03 -9.37 5.73
CA GLY A 75 4.15 -10.31 5.75
C GLY A 75 5.35 -9.73 6.49
N ILE A 76 5.75 -8.50 6.15
CA ILE A 76 6.81 -7.78 6.83
C ILE A 76 6.42 -7.48 8.28
N GLY A 77 5.18 -7.07 8.51
CA GLY A 77 4.67 -6.75 9.83
C GLY A 77 4.68 -7.93 10.79
N PHE A 78 4.34 -9.13 10.32
CA PHE A 78 4.38 -10.33 11.14
C PHE A 78 5.78 -10.70 11.61
N ASP A 79 6.78 -10.32 10.84
CA ASP A 79 8.17 -10.53 11.19
C ASP A 79 8.72 -9.42 12.12
N ARG A 80 8.49 -8.16 11.76
CA ARG A 80 9.10 -7.00 12.43
C ARG A 80 8.34 -6.51 13.65
N PHE A 81 7.01 -6.51 13.62
CA PHE A 81 6.23 -5.95 14.73
C PHE A 81 6.42 -6.62 16.07
N PRO A 82 6.58 -7.95 16.18
CA PRO A 82 6.92 -8.55 17.47
C PRO A 82 8.22 -8.01 18.07
N LEU A 83 9.23 -7.77 17.23
CA LEU A 83 10.51 -7.21 17.64
C LEU A 83 10.37 -5.74 18.01
N ASP A 84 9.80 -4.94 17.11
CA ASP A 84 9.67 -3.48 17.28
C ASP A 84 8.79 -3.09 18.47
N TYR A 85 7.78 -3.90 18.79
CA TYR A 85 6.84 -3.66 19.90
C TYR A 85 7.05 -4.57 21.10
N LYS A 86 8.16 -5.31 21.15
CA LYS A 86 8.50 -6.25 22.25
C LYS A 86 7.33 -7.17 22.59
N SER A 87 6.67 -7.71 21.58
CA SER A 87 5.51 -8.59 21.73
C SER A 87 5.85 -10.03 21.38
N ALA A 88 5.08 -11.00 21.89
CA ALA A 88 5.25 -12.39 21.48
C ALA A 88 4.92 -12.57 19.98
N PRO A 89 5.53 -13.57 19.32
CA PRO A 89 5.24 -13.91 17.92
C PRO A 89 3.77 -14.22 17.70
N PHE A 90 3.35 -14.09 16.45
CA PHE A 90 1.99 -14.39 16.06
C PHE A 90 1.76 -15.88 15.87
N ASP A 91 0.52 -16.30 16.09
CA ASP A 91 0.13 -17.69 15.91
C ASP A 91 0.22 -18.09 14.41
N PRO A 92 0.82 -19.22 14.09
CA PRO A 92 0.92 -19.80 12.77
C PRO A 92 -0.41 -19.93 12.03
N SER A 93 -1.40 -20.41 12.72
CA SER A 93 -2.73 -20.60 12.13
C SER A 93 -3.35 -19.28 11.70
N LEU A 94 -3.08 -18.21 12.44
CA LEU A 94 -3.55 -16.86 12.12
C LEU A 94 -2.90 -16.33 10.84
N ILE A 95 -1.58 -16.49 10.69
CA ILE A 95 -0.85 -16.07 9.49
C ILE A 95 -1.36 -16.82 8.27
N SER A 96 -1.50 -18.14 8.38
CA SER A 96 -2.03 -18.98 7.29
C SER A 96 -3.46 -18.62 6.91
N THR A 97 -4.30 -18.31 7.91
CA THR A 97 -5.68 -17.86 7.67
C THR A 97 -5.71 -16.53 6.93
N ILE A 98 -4.91 -15.56 7.34
CA ILE A 98 -4.82 -14.26 6.69
C ILE A 98 -4.30 -14.40 5.25
N ALA A 99 -3.29 -15.23 5.03
CA ALA A 99 -2.78 -15.53 3.70
C ALA A 99 -3.86 -16.17 2.80
N ALA A 100 -4.60 -17.14 3.32
CA ALA A 100 -5.69 -17.80 2.57
C ALA A 100 -6.82 -16.82 2.22
N LEU A 101 -7.22 -15.94 3.15
CA LEU A 101 -8.22 -14.89 2.89
C LEU A 101 -7.73 -13.90 1.83
N ASN A 102 -6.45 -13.53 1.86
CA ASN A 102 -5.84 -12.64 0.88
C ASN A 102 -5.86 -13.25 -0.53
N ILE A 103 -5.34 -14.46 -0.69
CA ILE A 103 -5.27 -15.14 -1.98
C ILE A 103 -6.68 -15.40 -2.52
N GLY A 104 -7.52 -16.03 -1.72
CA GLY A 104 -8.88 -16.36 -2.10
C GLY A 104 -9.68 -15.11 -2.48
N GLY A 105 -9.51 -14.02 -1.71
CA GLY A 105 -10.14 -12.74 -2.00
C GLY A 105 -9.72 -12.17 -3.35
N GLN A 106 -8.43 -12.11 -3.65
CA GLN A 106 -7.92 -11.60 -4.92
C GLN A 106 -8.39 -12.45 -6.11
N ILE A 107 -8.30 -13.77 -6.01
CA ILE A 107 -8.74 -14.69 -7.07
C ILE A 107 -10.23 -14.50 -7.37
N LEU A 108 -11.07 -14.43 -6.35
CA LEU A 108 -12.51 -14.26 -6.52
C LEU A 108 -12.87 -12.90 -7.13
N ILE A 109 -12.17 -11.81 -6.77
CA ILE A 109 -12.38 -10.51 -7.41
C ILE A 109 -12.00 -10.59 -8.89
N ILE A 110 -10.84 -11.15 -9.23
CA ILE A 110 -10.37 -11.25 -10.63
C ILE A 110 -11.33 -12.10 -11.45
N VAL A 111 -11.72 -13.27 -10.96
CA VAL A 111 -12.67 -14.14 -11.65
C VAL A 111 -14.03 -13.45 -11.80
N GLY A 112 -14.53 -12.80 -10.75
CA GLY A 112 -15.78 -12.06 -10.79
C GLY A 112 -15.78 -10.93 -11.83
N ILE A 113 -14.67 -10.20 -11.98
CA ILE A 113 -14.52 -9.14 -13.00
C ILE A 113 -14.47 -9.75 -14.40
N LEU A 114 -13.65 -10.77 -14.62
CA LEU A 114 -13.50 -11.42 -15.93
C LEU A 114 -14.80 -12.07 -16.40
N THR A 115 -15.67 -12.44 -15.48
CA THR A 115 -16.96 -13.10 -15.75
C THR A 115 -18.15 -12.17 -15.55
N SER A 116 -17.94 -10.88 -15.33
CA SER A 116 -18.99 -9.89 -14.99
C SER A 116 -20.07 -9.69 -16.07
N GLN A 117 -19.84 -10.19 -17.28
CA GLN A 117 -20.89 -10.28 -18.33
C GLN A 117 -22.01 -11.28 -17.99
N ILE A 118 -21.79 -12.12 -16.97
CA ILE A 118 -22.75 -13.09 -16.47
C ILE A 118 -23.23 -12.58 -15.10
N GLU A 119 -24.44 -12.02 -15.02
CA GLU A 119 -25.01 -11.40 -13.81
C GLU A 119 -24.87 -12.26 -12.53
N SER A 120 -24.95 -13.60 -12.69
CA SER A 120 -24.80 -14.52 -11.55
C SER A 120 -23.40 -14.59 -10.94
N LEU A 121 -22.36 -14.10 -11.61
CA LEU A 121 -20.97 -14.18 -11.17
C LEU A 121 -20.41 -12.87 -10.59
N GLU A 122 -21.18 -11.79 -10.66
CA GLU A 122 -20.86 -10.52 -9.99
C GLU A 122 -20.68 -10.72 -8.46
N SER A 123 -21.49 -11.58 -7.87
CA SER A 123 -21.39 -11.95 -6.45
C SER A 123 -20.03 -12.54 -6.06
N LEU A 124 -19.26 -13.10 -7.00
CA LEU A 124 -17.90 -13.59 -6.74
C LEU A 124 -16.94 -12.45 -6.39
N ALA A 125 -17.02 -11.32 -7.10
CA ALA A 125 -16.19 -10.16 -6.80
C ALA A 125 -16.51 -9.57 -5.42
N GLN A 126 -17.80 -9.48 -5.07
CA GLN A 126 -18.25 -9.04 -3.74
C GLN A 126 -17.79 -10.00 -2.64
N MET A 127 -17.85 -11.32 -2.89
CA MET A 127 -17.35 -12.34 -1.97
C MET A 127 -15.83 -12.22 -1.78
N GLY A 128 -15.09 -12.01 -2.87
CA GLY A 128 -13.65 -11.79 -2.81
C GLY A 128 -13.27 -10.55 -1.99
N ALA A 129 -13.96 -9.44 -2.19
CA ALA A 129 -13.75 -8.22 -1.40
C ALA A 129 -14.13 -8.41 0.07
N THR A 130 -15.16 -9.22 0.36
CA THR A 130 -15.52 -9.59 1.73
C THR A 130 -14.39 -10.35 2.41
N LEU A 131 -13.72 -11.28 1.71
CA LEU A 131 -12.55 -11.99 2.24
C LEU A 131 -11.38 -11.03 2.51
N LEU A 132 -11.10 -10.09 1.59
CA LEU A 132 -10.07 -9.08 1.81
C LEU A 132 -10.41 -8.15 2.99
N GLY A 133 -11.65 -7.74 3.14
CA GLY A 133 -12.10 -6.95 4.29
C GLY A 133 -12.00 -7.72 5.60
N ALA A 134 -12.40 -9.00 5.60
CA ALA A 134 -12.28 -9.87 6.77
C ALA A 134 -10.83 -10.06 7.22
N GLN A 135 -9.90 -10.26 6.28
CA GLN A 135 -8.46 -10.29 6.59
C GLN A 135 -8.02 -9.03 7.35
N VAL A 136 -8.44 -7.85 6.90
CA VAL A 136 -8.07 -6.57 7.53
C VAL A 136 -8.70 -6.43 8.92
N ILE A 137 -9.95 -6.87 9.10
CA ILE A 137 -10.60 -6.90 10.42
C ILE A 137 -9.85 -7.80 11.41
N LEU A 138 -9.39 -8.97 10.96
CA LEU A 138 -8.62 -9.89 11.79
C LEU A 138 -7.27 -9.30 12.28
N LEU A 139 -6.75 -8.30 11.60
CA LEU A 139 -5.57 -7.56 12.06
C LEU A 139 -5.86 -6.59 13.21
N GLY A 140 -7.12 -6.23 13.46
CA GLY A 140 -7.49 -5.30 14.52
C GLY A 140 -7.07 -5.71 15.93
N PRO A 141 -7.39 -6.94 16.39
CA PRO A 141 -6.93 -7.45 17.69
C PRO A 141 -5.40 -7.50 17.80
N ILE A 142 -4.71 -7.82 16.70
CA ILE A 142 -3.25 -7.82 16.61
C ILE A 142 -2.72 -6.41 16.83
N SER A 143 -3.24 -5.46 16.08
CA SER A 143 -2.86 -4.05 16.18
C SER A 143 -3.09 -3.49 17.57
N TRP A 144 -4.19 -3.85 18.20
CA TRP A 144 -4.49 -3.46 19.57
C TRP A 144 -3.51 -4.05 20.59
N ARG A 145 -3.11 -5.31 20.41
CA ARG A 145 -2.09 -5.97 21.24
C ARG A 145 -0.75 -5.26 21.10
N LEU A 146 -0.31 -4.99 19.87
CA LEU A 146 0.93 -4.26 19.60
C LEU A 146 0.90 -2.86 20.21
N TYR A 147 -0.22 -2.15 20.08
CA TYR A 147 -0.40 -0.84 20.71
C TYR A 147 -0.23 -0.89 22.23
N LYS A 148 -0.74 -1.93 22.89
CA LYS A 148 -0.60 -2.10 24.35
C LYS A 148 0.81 -2.47 24.80
N SER A 149 1.57 -3.20 24.00
CA SER A 149 2.93 -3.65 24.34
C SER A 149 4.01 -2.58 24.13
N ARG A 150 3.68 -1.45 23.52
CA ARG A 150 4.63 -0.36 23.27
C ARG A 150 5.25 0.18 24.58
N SER A 151 6.55 0.47 24.53
CA SER A 151 7.23 1.20 25.61
C SER A 151 6.84 2.68 25.60
N PRO A 152 6.66 3.33 26.76
CA PRO A 152 6.47 4.78 26.85
C PRO A 152 7.64 5.60 26.31
N GLU A 153 8.84 5.02 26.29
CA GLU A 153 10.08 5.65 25.83
C GLU A 153 10.25 5.55 24.32
N ASP A 154 9.45 4.69 23.66
CA ASP A 154 9.50 4.53 22.22
C ASP A 154 9.27 5.86 21.52
N ASN A 155 10.15 6.11 20.56
CA ASN A 155 10.16 7.35 19.78
C ASN A 155 8.79 7.53 19.08
N VAL A 156 7.88 8.19 19.80
CA VAL A 156 6.44 8.32 19.46
C VAL A 156 6.24 8.92 18.07
N ASN A 157 7.28 9.53 17.53
CA ASN A 157 7.22 10.41 16.38
C ASN A 157 6.97 9.70 15.06
N VAL A 158 7.77 8.71 14.72
CA VAL A 158 7.57 7.91 13.51
C VAL A 158 6.45 6.90 13.73
N ARG A 159 6.39 6.33 14.92
CA ARG A 159 5.39 5.32 15.31
C ARG A 159 3.97 5.86 15.40
N MET A 160 3.76 7.16 15.59
CA MET A 160 2.43 7.77 15.65
C MET A 160 1.62 7.51 14.36
N TRP A 161 2.24 7.67 13.19
CA TRP A 161 1.60 7.42 11.91
C TRP A 161 1.34 5.93 11.68
N GLY A 162 2.30 5.08 12.06
CA GLY A 162 2.14 3.64 12.02
C GLY A 162 1.07 3.13 12.98
N ILE A 163 1.04 3.62 14.21
CA ILE A 163 0.02 3.27 15.21
C ILE A 163 -1.36 3.72 14.75
N GLY A 164 -1.48 4.94 14.23
CA GLY A 164 -2.73 5.45 13.67
C GLY A 164 -3.25 4.55 12.55
N SER A 165 -2.37 4.12 11.65
CA SER A 165 -2.71 3.17 10.59
C SER A 165 -3.17 1.83 11.13
N MET A 166 -2.48 1.27 12.11
CA MET A 166 -2.87 0.00 12.72
C MET A 166 -4.23 0.06 13.41
N LEU A 167 -4.54 1.16 14.11
CA LEU A 167 -5.82 1.33 14.78
C LEU A 167 -6.97 1.56 13.78
N ALA A 168 -6.69 2.05 12.58
CA ALA A 168 -7.67 2.22 11.53
C ALA A 168 -8.06 0.91 10.81
N LEU A 169 -7.26 -0.16 10.91
CA LEU A 169 -7.46 -1.41 10.17
C LEU A 169 -8.87 -2.00 10.30
N PRO A 170 -9.49 -2.13 11.49
CA PRO A 170 -10.84 -2.67 11.57
C PRO A 170 -11.87 -1.83 10.80
N VAL A 171 -11.72 -0.50 10.85
CA VAL A 171 -12.61 0.42 10.12
C VAL A 171 -12.41 0.26 8.61
N VAL A 172 -11.18 0.16 8.14
CA VAL A 172 -10.83 -0.10 6.74
C VAL A 172 -11.48 -1.40 6.25
N GLY A 173 -11.39 -2.48 7.03
CA GLY A 173 -11.99 -3.77 6.68
C GLY A 173 -13.53 -3.70 6.59
N VAL A 174 -14.19 -3.05 7.54
CA VAL A 174 -15.66 -2.86 7.52
C VAL A 174 -16.08 -2.02 6.32
N ILE A 175 -15.40 -0.90 6.06
CA ILE A 175 -15.73 -0.04 4.92
C ILE A 175 -15.52 -0.81 3.60
N THR A 176 -14.47 -1.62 3.48
CA THR A 176 -14.25 -2.47 2.30
C THR A 176 -15.43 -3.38 2.05
N ILE A 177 -15.88 -4.13 3.05
CA ILE A 177 -17.02 -5.04 2.93
C ILE A 177 -18.28 -4.28 2.53
N LEU A 178 -18.60 -3.19 3.22
CA LEU A 178 -19.82 -2.42 2.96
C LEU A 178 -19.80 -1.77 1.57
N SER A 179 -18.66 -1.25 1.13
CA SER A 179 -18.54 -0.62 -0.19
C SER A 179 -18.79 -1.60 -1.34
N TRP A 180 -18.44 -2.87 -1.17
CA TRP A 180 -18.67 -3.89 -2.18
C TRP A 180 -20.05 -4.50 -2.12
N ILE A 181 -20.59 -4.74 -0.93
CA ILE A 181 -21.98 -5.25 -0.78
C ILE A 181 -22.99 -4.19 -1.22
N LEU A 182 -22.73 -2.94 -0.91
CA LEU A 182 -23.59 -1.79 -1.18
C LEU A 182 -23.04 -0.93 -2.34
N VAL A 183 -22.47 -1.58 -3.36
CA VAL A 183 -21.83 -0.92 -4.51
C VAL A 183 -22.77 0.01 -5.28
N HIS A 184 -24.07 -0.20 -5.15
CA HIS A 184 -25.10 0.68 -5.71
C HIS A 184 -25.35 1.95 -4.89
N ASN A 185 -24.73 2.06 -3.74
CA ASN A 185 -24.88 3.20 -2.85
C ASN A 185 -23.61 4.07 -2.91
N ASP A 186 -23.74 5.23 -3.54
CA ASP A 186 -22.62 6.15 -3.77
C ASP A 186 -21.89 6.54 -2.48
N TRP A 187 -22.57 6.60 -1.34
CA TRP A 187 -21.96 6.90 -0.05
C TRP A 187 -20.87 5.91 0.34
N PHE A 188 -21.12 4.61 0.20
CA PHE A 188 -20.12 3.59 0.53
C PHE A 188 -19.00 3.52 -0.49
N TYR A 189 -19.31 3.76 -1.75
CA TYR A 189 -18.30 3.91 -2.80
C TYR A 189 -17.32 5.05 -2.50
N ILE A 190 -17.85 6.22 -2.09
CA ILE A 190 -17.05 7.37 -1.70
C ILE A 190 -16.19 7.07 -0.47
N LEU A 191 -16.78 6.46 0.57
CA LEU A 191 -16.05 6.09 1.78
C LEU A 191 -14.88 5.15 1.51
N PHE A 192 -15.01 4.24 0.53
CA PHE A 192 -13.87 3.39 0.13
C PHE A 192 -12.67 4.25 -0.30
N TRP A 193 -12.89 5.19 -1.18
CA TRP A 193 -11.81 6.00 -1.70
C TRP A 193 -11.25 6.98 -0.67
N THR A 194 -12.10 7.73 -0.01
CA THR A 194 -11.69 8.81 0.90
C THR A 194 -11.06 8.28 2.20
N VAL A 195 -11.62 7.23 2.79
CA VAL A 195 -11.10 6.68 4.05
C VAL A 195 -9.96 5.70 3.82
N ILE A 196 -10.09 4.81 2.83
CA ILE A 196 -9.09 3.76 2.62
C ILE A 196 -7.88 4.30 1.86
N LEU A 197 -8.08 4.93 0.72
CA LEU A 197 -6.96 5.38 -0.09
C LEU A 197 -6.43 6.73 0.38
N ASP A 198 -7.30 7.74 0.44
CA ASP A 198 -6.88 9.11 0.68
C ASP A 198 -6.56 9.38 2.17
N GLY A 199 -7.10 8.54 3.08
CA GLY A 199 -6.79 8.58 4.50
C GLY A 199 -5.77 7.54 4.93
N PHE A 200 -6.19 6.27 4.99
CA PHE A 200 -5.39 5.18 5.56
C PHE A 200 -4.07 4.96 4.80
N TRP A 201 -4.11 4.79 3.47
CA TRP A 201 -2.90 4.49 2.71
C TRP A 201 -1.93 5.68 2.61
N LEU A 202 -2.41 6.91 2.59
CA LEU A 202 -1.54 8.08 2.72
C LEU A 202 -0.83 8.10 4.07
N MET A 203 -1.52 7.72 5.14
CA MET A 203 -0.95 7.63 6.49
C MET A 203 0.12 6.53 6.57
N VAL A 204 -0.15 5.34 6.03
CA VAL A 204 0.82 4.23 5.92
C VAL A 204 2.04 4.65 5.12
N THR A 205 1.82 5.25 3.95
CA THR A 205 2.90 5.72 3.07
C THR A 205 3.81 6.70 3.79
N PHE A 206 3.24 7.66 4.49
CA PHE A 206 4.04 8.63 5.22
C PHE A 206 4.81 8.00 6.39
N ALA A 207 4.20 7.04 7.10
CA ALA A 207 4.90 6.27 8.13
C ALA A 207 6.13 5.55 7.55
N LEU A 208 6.00 4.92 6.38
CA LEU A 208 7.11 4.23 5.71
C LEU A 208 8.18 5.19 5.17
N ILE A 209 7.79 6.34 4.64
CA ILE A 209 8.73 7.40 4.21
C ILE A 209 9.55 7.91 5.40
N LEU A 210 8.90 8.19 6.54
CA LEU A 210 9.60 8.60 7.76
C LEU A 210 10.51 7.50 8.29
N ALA A 211 10.03 6.25 8.35
CA ALA A 211 10.83 5.11 8.79
C ALA A 211 12.10 4.95 7.93
N HIS A 212 12.00 5.13 6.62
CA HIS A 212 13.17 5.05 5.75
C HIS A 212 14.15 6.19 5.94
N PHE A 213 13.69 7.43 5.80
CA PHE A 213 14.61 8.57 5.81
C PHE A 213 15.06 8.98 7.22
N GLN A 214 14.18 8.90 8.22
CA GLN A 214 14.49 9.38 9.57
C GLN A 214 15.06 8.26 10.45
N ASP A 215 14.41 7.10 10.52
CA ASP A 215 14.86 6.04 11.44
C ASP A 215 16.07 5.28 10.88
N ARG A 216 16.01 4.88 9.61
CA ARG A 216 17.07 4.09 9.01
C ARG A 216 18.28 4.93 8.60
N LEU A 217 18.04 6.03 7.86
CA LEU A 217 19.14 6.86 7.34
C LEU A 217 19.59 7.95 8.31
N GLY A 218 18.88 8.14 9.43
CA GLY A 218 19.21 9.15 10.42
C GLY A 218 19.00 10.61 9.95
N TRP A 219 18.28 10.81 8.85
CA TRP A 219 18.02 12.15 8.33
C TRP A 219 17.00 12.86 9.23
N LYS A 220 17.40 13.95 9.87
CA LYS A 220 16.52 14.70 10.77
C LYS A 220 15.47 15.48 9.98
N LEU A 221 14.34 14.85 9.68
CA LEU A 221 13.23 15.48 8.94
C LEU A 221 12.37 16.32 9.89
N MET A 222 11.86 15.73 10.96
CA MET A 222 10.95 16.38 11.89
C MET A 222 11.32 16.09 13.35
N GLY A 223 11.01 17.04 14.23
CA GLY A 223 11.04 16.81 15.68
C GLY A 223 9.73 16.21 16.21
N PRO A 224 9.73 15.76 17.49
CA PRO A 224 8.57 15.16 18.14
C PRO A 224 7.29 15.99 18.07
N GLU A 225 7.40 17.25 18.45
CA GLU A 225 6.26 18.17 18.49
C GLU A 225 5.74 18.50 17.09
N GLU A 226 6.66 18.66 16.12
CA GLU A 226 6.32 18.91 14.73
C GLU A 226 5.52 17.74 14.15
N ASN A 227 5.92 16.52 14.48
CA ASN A 227 5.26 15.31 14.01
C ASN A 227 3.82 15.18 14.55
N GLY A 228 3.60 15.48 15.83
CA GLY A 228 2.26 15.49 16.42
C GLY A 228 1.34 16.51 15.76
N ARG A 229 1.84 17.73 15.51
CA ARG A 229 1.08 18.76 14.79
C ARG A 229 0.81 18.36 13.33
N ALA A 230 1.81 17.78 12.67
CA ALA A 230 1.67 17.30 11.30
C ALA A 230 0.58 16.25 11.17
N PHE A 231 0.55 15.30 12.09
CA PHE A 231 -0.49 14.26 12.14
C PHE A 231 -1.89 14.85 12.37
N ALA A 232 -2.04 15.75 13.35
CA ALA A 232 -3.31 16.38 13.63
C ALA A 232 -3.86 17.17 12.43
N ILE A 233 -2.99 17.93 11.73
CA ILE A 233 -3.37 18.66 10.53
C ILE A 233 -3.73 17.70 9.39
N PHE A 234 -2.99 16.60 9.20
CA PHE A 234 -3.31 15.59 8.20
C PHE A 234 -4.70 15.02 8.43
N VAL A 235 -4.99 14.56 9.66
CA VAL A 235 -6.31 14.02 10.02
C VAL A 235 -7.42 15.05 9.77
N PHE A 236 -7.18 16.31 10.12
CA PHE A 236 -8.12 17.40 9.87
C PHE A 236 -8.40 17.60 8.37
N LEU A 237 -7.35 17.58 7.53
CA LEU A 237 -7.49 17.73 6.08
C LEU A 237 -8.25 16.54 5.46
N VAL A 238 -8.00 15.31 5.90
CA VAL A 238 -8.75 14.13 5.46
C VAL A 238 -10.23 14.22 5.88
N ILE A 239 -10.51 14.66 7.11
CA ILE A 239 -11.90 14.86 7.57
C ILE A 239 -12.61 15.92 6.71
N ILE A 240 -11.94 17.03 6.41
CA ILE A 240 -12.51 18.06 5.51
C ILE A 240 -12.81 17.48 4.15
N HIS A 241 -11.86 16.71 3.58
CA HIS A 241 -12.08 16.05 2.28
C HIS A 241 -13.30 15.13 2.31
N ILE A 242 -13.45 14.30 3.34
CA ILE A 242 -14.62 13.45 3.53
C ILE A 242 -15.91 14.26 3.62
N ILE A 243 -15.93 15.35 4.40
CA ILE A 243 -17.09 16.23 4.53
C ILE A 243 -17.46 16.86 3.18
N LEU A 244 -16.48 17.34 2.42
CA LEU A 244 -16.72 17.93 1.10
C LEU A 244 -17.30 16.91 0.11
N GLU A 245 -16.83 15.67 0.13
CA GLU A 245 -17.43 14.58 -0.66
C GLU A 245 -18.89 14.35 -0.30
N PHE A 246 -19.23 14.34 1.01
CA PHE A 246 -20.62 14.19 1.44
C PHE A 246 -21.50 15.39 1.04
N LEU A 247 -21.00 16.62 1.15
CA LEU A 247 -21.74 17.80 0.73
C LEU A 247 -21.93 17.84 -0.79
N HIS A 248 -20.99 17.33 -1.56
CA HIS A 248 -21.14 17.18 -3.02
C HIS A 248 -22.26 16.19 -3.36
N GLN A 249 -22.32 15.05 -2.70
CA GLN A 249 -23.38 14.07 -2.90
C GLN A 249 -24.77 14.59 -2.54
N SER A 250 -24.87 15.49 -1.55
CA SER A 250 -26.13 16.18 -1.24
C SER A 250 -26.49 17.30 -2.23
N GLY A 251 -25.60 17.64 -3.14
CA GLY A 251 -25.79 18.71 -4.14
C GLY A 251 -25.48 20.12 -3.62
N ASP A 252 -24.88 20.23 -2.43
CA ASP A 252 -24.63 21.52 -1.80
C ASP A 252 -23.39 22.23 -2.33
N ILE A 253 -22.45 21.52 -2.92
CA ILE A 253 -21.20 22.06 -3.48
C ILE A 253 -20.87 21.47 -4.86
N THR A 254 -20.04 22.20 -5.58
CA THR A 254 -19.57 21.79 -6.91
C THR A 254 -18.48 20.73 -6.82
N ASP A 255 -18.42 19.82 -7.78
CA ASP A 255 -17.43 18.74 -7.92
C ASP A 255 -15.97 19.26 -7.87
N SER A 256 -15.72 20.44 -8.44
CA SER A 256 -14.37 21.04 -8.45
C SER A 256 -13.76 21.24 -7.07
N TYR A 257 -14.56 21.60 -6.06
CA TYR A 257 -14.05 21.77 -4.68
C TYR A 257 -13.63 20.44 -4.09
N VAL A 258 -14.38 19.39 -4.36
CA VAL A 258 -14.08 18.04 -3.89
C VAL A 258 -12.82 17.51 -4.53
N LYS A 259 -12.73 17.62 -5.86
CA LYS A 259 -11.53 17.19 -6.60
C LYS A 259 -10.26 17.95 -6.16
N ALA A 260 -10.37 19.23 -5.89
CA ALA A 260 -9.24 20.01 -5.38
C ALA A 260 -8.85 19.60 -3.95
N SER A 261 -9.83 19.23 -3.13
CA SER A 261 -9.59 18.95 -1.70
C SER A 261 -8.69 17.74 -1.44
N ILE A 262 -8.67 16.73 -2.33
CA ILE A 262 -7.77 15.57 -2.21
C ILE A 262 -6.29 15.98 -2.27
N SER A 263 -5.99 17.04 -3.02
CA SER A 263 -4.61 17.54 -3.16
C SER A 263 -4.05 18.10 -1.85
N ALA A 264 -4.91 18.54 -0.94
CA ALA A 264 -4.48 19.17 0.31
C ALA A 264 -3.74 18.17 1.25
N PRO A 265 -4.28 16.99 1.62
CA PRO A 265 -3.54 16.02 2.44
C PRO A 265 -2.29 15.48 1.73
N ILE A 266 -2.32 15.31 0.40
CA ILE A 266 -1.16 14.86 -0.38
C ILE A 266 -0.03 15.90 -0.33
N LEU A 267 -0.33 17.17 -0.61
CA LEU A 267 0.63 18.27 -0.52
C LEU A 267 1.13 18.43 0.92
N TRP A 268 0.26 18.28 1.90
CA TRP A 268 0.66 18.35 3.30
C TRP A 268 1.75 17.31 3.63
N ILE A 269 1.54 16.05 3.26
CA ILE A 269 2.54 14.99 3.43
C ILE A 269 3.84 15.34 2.71
N PHE A 270 3.77 15.83 1.47
CA PHE A 270 4.95 16.22 0.71
C PHE A 270 5.76 17.29 1.43
N PHE A 271 5.13 18.37 1.88
CA PHE A 271 5.84 19.46 2.53
C PHE A 271 6.36 19.11 3.92
N VAL A 272 5.59 18.35 4.69
CA VAL A 272 5.95 17.94 6.04
C VAL A 272 7.10 16.93 6.04
N SER A 273 7.22 16.11 4.99
CA SER A 273 8.36 15.21 4.79
C SER A 273 9.70 15.94 4.55
N ARG A 274 9.70 17.28 4.47
CA ARG A 274 10.90 18.10 4.28
C ARG A 274 11.67 17.77 2.99
N PRO A 275 11.04 17.99 1.82
CA PRO A 275 11.68 17.73 0.54
C PRO A 275 13.03 18.47 0.39
N ASP A 276 13.15 19.66 0.99
CA ASP A 276 14.38 20.43 1.04
C ASP A 276 15.55 19.63 1.64
N ARG A 277 15.32 18.90 2.72
CA ARG A 277 16.34 18.07 3.40
C ARG A 277 16.60 16.78 2.67
N ILE A 278 15.54 16.11 2.20
CA ILE A 278 15.68 14.86 1.43
C ILE A 278 16.55 15.12 0.20
N TRP A 279 16.20 16.08 -0.63
CA TRP A 279 16.94 16.38 -1.85
C TRP A 279 18.35 16.91 -1.58
N LYS A 280 18.56 17.67 -0.50
CA LYS A 280 19.91 18.10 -0.10
C LYS A 280 20.83 16.91 0.17
N ASN A 281 20.34 15.88 0.89
CA ASN A 281 21.13 14.70 1.23
C ASN A 281 21.39 13.84 -0.02
N VAL A 282 20.38 13.68 -0.89
CA VAL A 282 20.52 12.97 -2.16
C VAL A 282 21.57 13.64 -3.07
N LEU A 283 21.52 14.97 -3.18
CA LEU A 283 22.51 15.74 -3.97
C LEU A 283 23.90 15.73 -3.35
N ALA A 284 24.02 15.51 -2.04
CA ALA A 284 25.27 15.29 -1.35
C ALA A 284 25.86 13.87 -1.59
N GLY A 285 25.13 13.01 -2.31
CA GLY A 285 25.55 11.67 -2.67
C GLY A 285 25.20 10.60 -1.63
N GLU A 286 24.34 10.91 -0.66
CA GLU A 286 23.87 9.91 0.28
C GLU A 286 22.95 8.89 -0.40
N LYS A 287 23.17 7.61 -0.09
CA LYS A 287 22.40 6.52 -0.69
C LYS A 287 21.04 6.37 0.00
N CYS A 288 19.99 6.27 -0.80
CA CYS A 288 18.64 5.97 -0.33
C CYS A 288 17.92 5.04 -1.31
N SER A 289 16.76 4.53 -0.91
CA SER A 289 15.90 3.73 -1.81
C SER A 289 15.39 4.60 -2.97
N SER A 290 15.71 4.21 -4.20
CA SER A 290 15.24 4.89 -5.42
C SER A 290 13.71 4.83 -5.54
N GLN A 291 13.09 3.75 -5.09
CA GLN A 291 11.64 3.57 -5.11
C GLN A 291 10.94 4.51 -4.12
N ILE A 292 11.44 4.62 -2.88
CA ILE A 292 10.86 5.54 -1.87
C ILE A 292 11.10 7.00 -2.27
N LEU A 293 12.26 7.32 -2.83
CA LEU A 293 12.53 8.65 -3.36
C LEU A 293 11.62 9.01 -4.54
N SER A 294 11.40 8.05 -5.44
CA SER A 294 10.46 8.19 -6.55
C SER A 294 9.03 8.39 -6.04
N ALA A 295 8.58 7.56 -5.10
CA ALA A 295 7.26 7.69 -4.48
C ALA A 295 7.05 9.07 -3.84
N HIS A 296 8.06 9.56 -3.10
CA HIS A 296 8.03 10.89 -2.53
C HIS A 296 7.88 12.00 -3.59
N SER A 297 8.57 11.86 -4.72
CA SER A 297 8.47 12.82 -5.83
C SER A 297 7.09 12.78 -6.50
N TRP A 298 6.49 11.60 -6.61
CA TRP A 298 5.15 11.41 -7.16
C TRP A 298 4.04 12.03 -6.32
N LEU A 299 4.23 12.26 -5.02
CA LEU A 299 3.25 13.00 -4.20
C LEU A 299 2.93 14.38 -4.80
N LEU A 300 3.96 15.11 -5.22
CA LEU A 300 3.77 16.43 -5.83
C LEU A 300 3.03 16.34 -7.18
N ALA A 301 3.42 15.41 -8.03
CA ALA A 301 2.77 15.20 -9.33
C ALA A 301 1.31 14.73 -9.15
N THR A 302 1.05 13.86 -8.18
CA THR A 302 -0.31 13.39 -7.85
C THR A 302 -1.20 14.56 -7.42
N ALA A 303 -0.71 15.43 -6.53
CA ALA A 303 -1.45 16.61 -6.12
C ALA A 303 -1.70 17.59 -7.29
N ALA A 304 -0.72 17.75 -8.19
CA ALA A 304 -0.89 18.58 -9.38
C ALA A 304 -1.97 18.02 -10.33
N ILE A 305 -2.02 16.72 -10.51
CA ILE A 305 -3.10 16.09 -11.30
C ILE A 305 -4.45 16.24 -10.60
N GLY A 306 -4.54 16.16 -9.27
CA GLY A 306 -5.80 16.41 -8.55
C GLY A 306 -6.34 17.83 -8.76
N ILE A 307 -5.45 18.82 -8.77
CA ILE A 307 -5.83 20.21 -9.12
C ILE A 307 -6.22 20.32 -10.60
N TYR A 308 -5.51 19.61 -11.49
CA TYR A 308 -5.83 19.58 -12.90
C TYR A 308 -7.21 18.98 -13.18
N GLU A 309 -7.52 17.82 -12.56
CA GLU A 309 -8.84 17.19 -12.65
C GLU A 309 -9.95 18.12 -12.16
N ALA A 310 -9.69 18.87 -11.08
CA ALA A 310 -10.64 19.83 -10.53
C ALA A 310 -10.99 20.97 -11.48
N ILE A 311 -10.06 21.37 -12.35
CA ILE A 311 -10.22 22.52 -13.24
C ILE A 311 -10.76 22.11 -14.62
N TYR A 312 -10.30 20.98 -15.15
CA TYR A 312 -10.46 20.64 -16.56
C TYR A 312 -11.26 19.38 -16.85
N ILE A 313 -11.55 18.55 -15.86
CA ILE A 313 -12.30 17.31 -16.06
C ILE A 313 -13.66 17.45 -15.35
N GLU A 314 -14.71 17.71 -16.14
CA GLU A 314 -16.08 17.92 -15.63
C GLU A 314 -16.80 16.62 -15.30
N GLU A 315 -16.37 15.47 -15.83
CA GLU A 315 -17.12 14.21 -15.79
C GLU A 315 -17.03 13.45 -14.46
N ALA A 316 -18.04 12.61 -14.25
CA ALA A 316 -18.40 11.91 -13.01
C ALA A 316 -17.37 10.88 -12.46
N ILE A 317 -16.28 10.59 -13.18
CA ILE A 317 -15.22 9.68 -12.73
C ILE A 317 -14.25 10.37 -11.74
N GLY A 318 -14.71 11.40 -11.09
CA GLY A 318 -13.93 12.33 -10.28
C GLY A 318 -12.72 11.72 -9.56
N MET A 319 -11.55 12.36 -9.71
CA MET A 319 -10.29 12.01 -9.08
C MET A 319 -9.70 10.65 -9.48
N PHE A 320 -10.16 10.06 -10.58
CA PHE A 320 -9.71 8.74 -11.03
C PHE A 320 -8.20 8.70 -11.30
N TYR A 321 -7.70 9.66 -12.06
CA TYR A 321 -6.28 9.73 -12.41
C TYR A 321 -5.42 10.04 -11.18
N THR A 322 -5.87 10.95 -10.33
CA THR A 322 -5.21 11.25 -9.04
C THR A 322 -5.10 10.00 -8.19
N ARG A 323 -6.16 9.21 -8.07
CA ARG A 323 -6.17 7.97 -7.30
C ARG A 323 -5.30 6.88 -7.90
N LEU A 324 -5.27 6.73 -9.24
CA LEU A 324 -4.33 5.83 -9.90
C LEU A 324 -2.87 6.24 -9.62
N MET A 325 -2.56 7.53 -9.72
CA MET A 325 -1.23 8.03 -9.40
C MET A 325 -0.87 7.80 -7.93
N LEU A 326 -1.81 7.98 -7.01
CA LEU A 326 -1.60 7.72 -5.59
C LEU A 326 -1.31 6.23 -5.35
N ILE A 327 -2.09 5.33 -5.95
CA ILE A 327 -1.89 3.88 -5.82
C ILE A 327 -0.52 3.47 -6.35
N PHE A 328 -0.25 3.72 -7.62
CA PHE A 328 0.90 3.14 -8.31
C PHE A 328 2.18 3.97 -8.16
N GLY A 329 2.05 5.28 -8.19
CA GLY A 329 3.19 6.19 -8.05
C GLY A 329 3.68 6.32 -6.61
N VAL A 330 2.76 6.29 -5.64
CA VAL A 330 3.08 6.58 -4.24
C VAL A 330 3.03 5.32 -3.39
N VAL A 331 1.86 4.71 -3.21
CA VAL A 331 1.67 3.60 -2.27
C VAL A 331 2.50 2.37 -2.66
N VAL A 332 2.34 1.91 -3.90
CA VAL A 332 3.03 0.72 -4.41
C VAL A 332 4.55 0.88 -4.32
N GLN A 333 5.09 1.99 -4.80
CA GLN A 333 6.54 2.20 -4.77
C GLN A 333 7.09 2.36 -3.36
N THR A 334 6.34 3.01 -2.46
CA THR A 334 6.76 3.12 -1.05
C THR A 334 6.84 1.75 -0.40
N VAL A 335 5.82 0.91 -0.59
CA VAL A 335 5.80 -0.44 0.00
C VAL A 335 6.88 -1.34 -0.62
N TRP A 336 7.06 -1.31 -1.94
CA TRP A 336 8.15 -2.05 -2.59
C TRP A 336 9.52 -1.62 -2.08
N GLY A 337 9.79 -0.33 -2.04
CA GLY A 337 11.04 0.20 -1.51
C GLY A 337 11.27 -0.18 -0.06
N SER A 338 10.20 -0.15 0.76
CA SER A 338 10.27 -0.54 2.16
C SER A 338 10.50 -2.04 2.32
N SER A 339 9.83 -2.88 1.52
CA SER A 339 10.04 -4.33 1.52
C SER A 339 11.50 -4.70 1.27
N VAL A 340 12.11 -4.04 0.30
CA VAL A 340 13.51 -4.28 -0.06
C VAL A 340 14.45 -3.94 1.08
N TYR A 341 14.36 -2.73 1.64
CA TYR A 341 15.31 -2.34 2.68
C TYR A 341 15.11 -3.07 4.01
N LEU A 342 13.86 -3.40 4.35
CA LEU A 342 13.59 -4.19 5.55
C LEU A 342 14.16 -5.60 5.42
N HIS A 343 14.10 -6.16 4.22
CA HIS A 343 14.73 -7.43 3.92
C HIS A 343 16.26 -7.35 3.99
N GLU A 344 16.88 -6.31 3.45
CA GLU A 344 18.32 -6.07 3.55
C GLU A 344 18.79 -5.94 5.00
N ASP A 345 18.12 -5.13 5.80
CA ASP A 345 18.48 -4.91 7.21
C ASP A 345 18.37 -6.19 8.04
N HIS A 346 17.34 -6.99 7.74
CA HIS A 346 17.08 -8.20 8.48
C HIS A 346 18.11 -9.31 8.21
N ASN A 347 18.52 -9.45 6.97
CA ASN A 347 19.46 -10.49 6.55
C ASN A 347 20.93 -10.05 6.61
N HIS A 348 21.22 -8.79 6.96
CA HIS A 348 22.57 -8.21 6.90
C HIS A 348 23.23 -8.38 5.53
N ILE A 349 22.44 -8.41 4.45
CA ILE A 349 22.87 -8.57 3.08
C ILE A 349 22.78 -7.21 2.41
N GLU A 350 23.89 -6.71 1.89
CA GLU A 350 23.83 -5.68 0.87
C GLU A 350 23.39 -6.35 -0.43
N ILE A 351 22.14 -6.10 -0.83
CA ILE A 351 21.68 -6.58 -2.14
C ILE A 351 22.38 -5.73 -3.21
N GLU A 352 23.53 -6.19 -3.66
CA GLU A 352 24.36 -5.50 -4.66
C GLU A 352 23.67 -5.36 -6.03
N ASN A 353 22.65 -6.15 -6.31
CA ASN A 353 22.04 -6.20 -7.64
C ASN A 353 21.00 -5.08 -7.86
N ARG A 354 21.50 -3.84 -8.00
CA ARG A 354 20.69 -2.63 -8.19
C ARG A 354 20.04 -2.52 -9.57
N LYS A 355 20.42 -3.36 -10.54
CA LYS A 355 19.94 -3.23 -11.93
C LYS A 355 18.47 -3.62 -12.07
N SER A 356 18.01 -4.66 -11.40
CA SER A 356 16.61 -5.09 -11.42
C SER A 356 15.68 -4.01 -10.85
N ARG A 357 16.07 -3.37 -9.75
CA ARG A 357 15.28 -2.30 -9.11
C ARG A 357 15.09 -1.08 -10.02
N LEU A 358 16.08 -0.78 -10.86
CA LEU A 358 15.99 0.31 -11.81
C LEU A 358 14.96 0.03 -12.90
N ILE A 359 14.81 -1.22 -13.33
CA ILE A 359 13.77 -1.63 -14.30
C ILE A 359 12.38 -1.35 -13.71
N SER A 360 12.10 -1.81 -12.50
CA SER A 360 10.80 -1.54 -11.82
C SER A 360 10.52 -0.04 -11.73
N VAL A 361 11.50 0.77 -11.33
CA VAL A 361 11.33 2.23 -11.22
C VAL A 361 11.06 2.84 -12.60
N ILE A 362 11.81 2.48 -13.63
CA ILE A 362 11.61 3.00 -14.99
C ILE A 362 10.23 2.62 -15.52
N MET A 363 9.80 1.37 -15.32
CA MET A 363 8.51 0.90 -15.80
C MET A 363 7.36 1.62 -15.09
N ILE A 364 7.47 1.87 -13.80
CA ILE A 364 6.49 2.69 -13.09
C ILE A 364 6.49 4.15 -13.60
N PHE A 365 7.66 4.72 -13.94
CA PHE A 365 7.70 6.04 -14.59
C PHE A 365 6.96 6.06 -15.93
N ILE A 366 7.10 5.02 -16.75
CA ILE A 366 6.38 4.89 -18.02
C ILE A 366 4.87 4.80 -17.76
N MET A 367 4.46 3.98 -16.80
CA MET A 367 3.06 3.89 -16.38
C MET A 367 2.51 5.23 -15.93
N MET A 368 3.22 5.93 -15.06
CA MET A 368 2.80 7.24 -14.53
C MET A 368 2.70 8.30 -15.63
N ALA A 369 3.64 8.31 -16.57
CA ALA A 369 3.57 9.17 -17.75
C ALA A 369 2.32 8.86 -18.61
N GLY A 370 1.97 7.59 -18.73
CA GLY A 370 0.73 7.14 -19.38
C GLY A 370 -0.52 7.67 -18.66
N ILE A 371 -0.59 7.56 -17.33
CA ILE A 371 -1.73 8.10 -16.55
C ILE A 371 -1.84 9.62 -16.69
N ILE A 372 -0.71 10.34 -16.64
CA ILE A 372 -0.70 11.80 -16.84
C ILE A 372 -1.20 12.14 -18.27
N TYR A 373 -0.72 11.41 -19.27
CA TYR A 373 -1.20 11.62 -20.64
C TYR A 373 -2.71 11.40 -20.75
N LEU A 374 -3.25 10.33 -20.15
CA LEU A 374 -4.68 10.03 -20.16
C LEU A 374 -5.48 11.13 -19.46
N ALA A 375 -5.00 11.67 -18.35
CA ALA A 375 -5.61 12.81 -17.67
C ALA A 375 -5.64 14.06 -18.57
N LEU A 376 -4.52 14.38 -19.23
CA LEU A 376 -4.41 15.53 -20.15
C LEU A 376 -5.28 15.34 -21.39
N ASN A 377 -5.43 14.11 -21.87
CA ASN A 377 -6.32 13.78 -22.99
C ASN A 377 -7.80 13.94 -22.60
N ALA A 378 -8.19 13.45 -21.43
CA ALA A 378 -9.54 13.61 -20.89
C ALA A 378 -9.93 15.08 -20.71
N GLY A 379 -8.98 15.94 -20.28
CA GLY A 379 -9.17 17.39 -20.22
C GLY A 379 -9.06 18.13 -21.55
N GLY A 380 -8.93 17.42 -22.67
CA GLY A 380 -8.91 18.00 -24.02
C GLY A 380 -7.61 18.70 -24.42
N HIS A 381 -6.54 18.62 -23.63
CA HIS A 381 -5.30 19.36 -23.90
C HIS A 381 -4.31 18.61 -24.80
N VAL A 382 -4.38 17.28 -24.87
CA VAL A 382 -3.44 16.45 -25.64
C VAL A 382 -4.20 15.36 -26.40
N THR A 383 -4.01 15.28 -27.73
CA THR A 383 -4.68 14.29 -28.59
C THR A 383 -3.69 13.59 -29.55
N ILE A 384 -2.40 13.56 -29.20
CA ILE A 384 -1.33 13.09 -30.11
C ILE A 384 -1.41 11.58 -30.33
N PHE A 385 -1.67 10.82 -29.27
CA PHE A 385 -1.72 9.35 -29.30
C PHE A 385 -3.13 8.86 -29.01
N ASN A 386 -3.46 7.66 -29.52
CA ASN A 386 -4.70 6.99 -29.16
C ASN A 386 -4.67 6.62 -27.66
N PRO A 387 -5.68 7.02 -26.85
CA PRO A 387 -5.74 6.72 -25.41
C PRO A 387 -5.65 5.24 -25.09
N GLU A 388 -6.25 4.35 -25.91
CA GLU A 388 -6.21 2.90 -25.73
C GLU A 388 -4.79 2.35 -25.82
N ILE A 389 -3.99 2.86 -26.77
CA ILE A 389 -2.59 2.47 -26.91
C ILE A 389 -1.80 2.91 -25.69
N VAL A 390 -2.03 4.13 -25.21
CA VAL A 390 -1.34 4.66 -24.02
C VAL A 390 -1.72 3.87 -22.78
N ALA A 391 -3.01 3.56 -22.58
CA ALA A 391 -3.48 2.71 -21.50
C ALA A 391 -2.83 1.32 -21.55
N THR A 392 -2.79 0.71 -22.74
CA THR A 392 -2.13 -0.59 -22.95
C THR A 392 -0.66 -0.53 -22.58
N ILE A 393 0.08 0.49 -23.01
CA ILE A 393 1.50 0.67 -22.66
C ILE A 393 1.67 0.83 -21.15
N ALA A 394 0.81 1.59 -20.49
CA ALA A 394 0.84 1.79 -19.05
C ALA A 394 0.64 0.47 -18.28
N VAL A 395 -0.31 -0.36 -18.70
CA VAL A 395 -0.56 -1.67 -18.09
C VAL A 395 0.56 -2.66 -18.35
N VAL A 396 1.12 -2.68 -19.57
CA VAL A 396 2.29 -3.51 -19.88
C VAL A 396 3.50 -3.09 -19.05
N ALA A 397 3.70 -1.80 -18.85
CA ALA A 397 4.77 -1.29 -17.98
C ALA A 397 4.56 -1.74 -16.52
N LEU A 398 3.33 -1.68 -15.98
CA LEU A 398 3.00 -2.21 -14.66
C LEU A 398 3.29 -3.71 -14.57
N PHE A 399 2.88 -4.48 -15.59
CA PHE A 399 3.13 -5.93 -15.64
C PHE A 399 4.63 -6.25 -15.59
N ILE A 400 5.45 -5.53 -16.37
CA ILE A 400 6.90 -5.70 -16.36
C ILE A 400 7.48 -5.31 -15.00
N ALA A 401 7.04 -4.21 -14.41
CA ALA A 401 7.50 -3.76 -13.08
C ALA A 401 7.17 -4.79 -11.99
N ALA A 402 5.94 -5.31 -11.99
CA ALA A 402 5.50 -6.33 -11.05
C ALA A 402 6.26 -7.65 -11.24
N SER A 403 6.49 -8.05 -12.50
CA SER A 403 7.24 -9.28 -12.82
C SER A 403 8.71 -9.17 -12.41
N ASP A 404 9.35 -8.01 -12.63
CA ASP A 404 10.73 -7.76 -12.22
C ASP A 404 10.85 -7.82 -10.68
N PHE A 405 9.92 -7.20 -9.96
CA PHE A 405 9.86 -7.28 -8.51
C PHE A 405 9.62 -8.71 -8.01
N PHE A 406 8.71 -9.45 -8.68
CA PHE A 406 8.45 -10.86 -8.38
C PHE A 406 9.67 -11.74 -8.58
N ILE A 407 10.34 -11.62 -9.73
CA ILE A 407 11.54 -12.42 -10.03
C ILE A 407 12.62 -12.15 -9.00
N TRP A 408 12.81 -10.89 -8.62
CA TRP A 408 13.77 -10.52 -7.59
C TRP A 408 13.42 -11.17 -6.24
N LEU A 409 12.16 -11.07 -5.80
CA LEU A 409 11.69 -11.59 -4.52
C LEU A 409 11.83 -13.13 -4.44
N VAL A 410 11.42 -13.82 -5.50
CA VAL A 410 11.53 -15.30 -5.59
C VAL A 410 12.98 -15.74 -5.70
N SER A 411 13.80 -15.04 -6.49
CA SER A 411 15.23 -15.33 -6.59
C SER A 411 15.89 -15.25 -5.24
N ASP A 412 15.61 -14.18 -4.50
CA ASP A 412 16.18 -13.98 -3.19
C ASP A 412 15.69 -15.04 -2.19
N ALA A 413 14.40 -15.37 -2.20
CA ALA A 413 13.84 -16.42 -1.35
C ALA A 413 14.44 -17.81 -1.65
N ILE A 414 14.68 -18.14 -2.91
CA ILE A 414 15.22 -19.45 -3.31
C ILE A 414 16.75 -19.51 -3.12
N PHE A 415 17.48 -18.53 -3.61
CA PHE A 415 18.96 -18.58 -3.65
C PHE A 415 19.61 -18.15 -2.34
N ASN A 416 18.93 -17.36 -1.53
CA ASN A 416 19.42 -16.91 -0.24
C ASN A 416 18.68 -17.59 0.93
N HIS A 417 18.16 -18.79 0.70
CA HIS A 417 17.37 -19.55 1.70
C HIS A 417 18.05 -19.65 3.07
N ASP A 418 19.36 -19.83 3.12
CA ASP A 418 20.12 -19.88 4.38
C ASP A 418 20.07 -18.57 5.17
N ASN A 419 19.90 -17.43 4.49
CA ASN A 419 19.80 -16.13 5.11
C ASN A 419 18.41 -15.86 5.68
N TRP A 420 17.36 -16.40 5.04
CA TRP A 420 16.00 -16.38 5.58
C TRP A 420 15.85 -17.17 6.88
N HIS A 421 16.75 -18.13 7.12
CA HIS A 421 16.83 -18.87 8.37
C HIS A 421 17.38 -18.08 9.57
N ARG A 422 17.91 -16.89 9.37
CA ARG A 422 18.36 -16.04 10.49
C ARG A 422 17.20 -15.36 11.22
N ILE A 423 16.11 -15.10 10.53
CA ILE A 423 14.88 -14.54 11.11
C ILE A 423 14.33 -15.33 12.29
N PRO A 424 14.27 -16.65 12.20
CA PRO A 424 13.70 -17.49 13.23
C PRO A 424 14.55 -17.65 14.51
N MET A 425 15.80 -17.24 14.54
CA MET A 425 16.57 -17.30 15.81
C MET A 425 15.90 -16.51 16.92
N TYR A 426 15.29 -15.40 16.61
CA TYR A 426 14.53 -14.60 17.57
C TYR A 426 13.27 -15.34 18.01
N TYR A 427 12.53 -15.94 17.10
CA TYR A 427 11.31 -16.71 17.42
C TYR A 427 11.59 -17.99 18.19
N THR A 428 12.72 -18.65 17.94
CA THR A 428 13.13 -19.84 18.70
C THR A 428 13.47 -19.51 20.15
N ASN A 429 14.03 -18.35 20.38
CA ASN A 429 14.32 -17.91 21.73
C ASN A 429 13.05 -17.49 22.48
N MET A 430 12.03 -16.98 21.79
CA MET A 430 10.74 -16.59 22.37
C MET A 430 9.90 -17.76 22.86
N HIS A 431 10.06 -18.93 22.29
CA HIS A 431 9.32 -20.13 22.71
C HIS A 431 10.00 -20.97 23.77
N LYS A 432 11.16 -20.54 24.27
CA LYS A 432 11.76 -21.16 25.44
C LYS A 432 11.12 -20.57 26.69
N ASP A 433 10.42 -21.40 27.45
CA ASP A 433 9.72 -21.07 28.70
C ASP A 433 10.59 -20.40 29.80
N SER A 434 11.86 -20.17 29.52
CA SER A 434 12.85 -19.56 30.40
C SER A 434 13.44 -18.26 29.89
N VAL A 435 12.90 -17.70 28.78
CA VAL A 435 13.43 -16.46 28.21
C VAL A 435 12.93 -15.30 29.03
N THR A 436 13.82 -14.63 29.73
CA THR A 436 13.56 -13.36 30.40
C THR A 436 13.60 -12.22 29.37
N ASP A 437 13.00 -11.10 29.68
CA ASP A 437 13.06 -9.91 28.81
C ASP A 437 14.52 -9.51 28.50
N ASP A 438 15.47 -9.81 29.36
CA ASP A 438 16.89 -9.55 29.20
C ASP A 438 17.56 -10.39 28.10
N ASP A 439 17.03 -11.58 27.79
CA ASP A 439 17.55 -12.45 26.73
C ASP A 439 17.15 -11.97 25.33
N TYR A 440 16.11 -11.14 25.26
CA TYR A 440 15.55 -10.58 24.04
C TYR A 440 16.27 -9.31 23.62
N PHE A 441 16.57 -8.49 24.59
CA PHE A 441 17.16 -7.18 24.43
C PHE A 441 18.40 -7.18 25.33
N PRO A 442 19.53 -7.71 24.83
CA PRO A 442 20.78 -7.59 25.57
C PRO A 442 20.96 -6.11 25.87
N ASN A 443 21.13 -5.82 27.16
CA ASN A 443 21.33 -4.46 27.65
C ASN A 443 22.40 -3.79 26.78
N GLU A 444 22.08 -2.67 26.15
CA GLU A 444 23.01 -1.83 25.38
C GLU A 444 24.12 -1.21 26.27
N SER A 445 24.42 -1.84 27.38
CA SER A 445 25.38 -1.39 28.41
C SER A 445 26.65 -2.23 28.47
N GLU A 446 27.08 -2.86 27.36
CA GLU A 446 28.47 -3.35 27.24
C GLU A 446 29.16 -2.78 26.01
#